data_de5114df4336324f0741cda43e378e6e
#
_entry.id   de5114df4336324f0741cda43e378e6e
#
_cell.length_a   1.000
_cell.length_b   1.000
_cell.length_c   1.000
_cell.angle_alpha   90.00
_cell.angle_beta   90.00
_cell.angle_gamma   90.00
#
_symmetry.space_group_name_H-M   'P 1'
#
loop_
_entity.id
_entity.type
_entity.pdbx_description
1 polymer ?
#
loop_
_entity_poly.entity_id
_entity_poly.type
_entity_poly.pdbx_seq_one_letter_code
_entity_poly.pdbx_strand_id
1 'polypeptide(L)'
;MWADEADALADAKAQFQREMVFPIGEPNTAYAQYFIGQSYLAPISTEQIPIHNVTFEPGCSNNWHIHHATTGGGQLLICVAGRGWYQEWGKLARQLLPGDVVNIPANVKHWHGAARDSWFAHLAMPVPGENVSNEWLEPVNDKEYDSLK
;
A
#
# COMPACT_ATOMS: atom_id res chain seq x y z
N MET A 1 -26.32 9.80 11.52
CA MET A 1 -25.42 10.85 11.00
C MET A 1 -23.99 10.45 11.26
N TRP A 2 -23.27 11.13 12.15
CA TRP A 2 -21.85 10.77 12.37
C TRP A 2 -21.70 9.38 12.96
N ALA A 3 -22.57 8.98 13.88
CA ALA A 3 -22.56 7.63 14.44
C ALA A 3 -22.78 6.59 13.34
N ASP A 4 -23.70 6.86 12.41
CA ASP A 4 -24.01 5.93 11.32
C ASP A 4 -22.84 5.81 10.34
N GLU A 5 -22.12 6.90 10.08
CA GLU A 5 -20.93 6.87 9.20
C GLU A 5 -19.77 6.12 9.85
N ALA A 6 -19.53 6.36 11.15
CA ALA A 6 -18.52 5.66 11.90
C ALA A 6 -18.83 4.17 12.00
N ASP A 7 -20.09 3.81 12.23
CA ASP A 7 -20.53 2.42 12.27
C ASP A 7 -20.40 1.76 10.91
N ALA A 8 -20.75 2.46 9.82
CA ALA A 8 -20.62 1.94 8.47
C ALA A 8 -19.16 1.67 8.12
N LEU A 9 -18.25 2.55 8.52
CA LEU A 9 -16.82 2.37 8.31
C LEU A 9 -16.31 1.18 9.11
N ALA A 10 -16.68 1.08 10.38
CA ALA A 10 -16.29 -0.04 11.24
C ALA A 10 -16.82 -1.37 10.67
N ASP A 11 -18.04 -1.40 10.16
CA ASP A 11 -18.63 -2.58 9.52
C ASP A 11 -17.89 -2.96 8.25
N ALA A 12 -17.53 -1.98 7.41
CA ALA A 12 -16.78 -2.19 6.18
C ALA A 12 -15.39 -2.77 6.48
N LYS A 13 -14.71 -2.23 7.49
CA LYS A 13 -13.42 -2.72 7.94
C LYS A 13 -13.53 -4.17 8.45
N ALA A 14 -14.53 -4.45 9.26
CA ALA A 14 -14.76 -5.79 9.80
C ALA A 14 -15.08 -6.79 8.69
N GLN A 15 -15.86 -6.38 7.69
CA GLN A 15 -16.17 -7.20 6.53
C GLN A 15 -14.89 -7.51 5.74
N PHE A 16 -14.05 -6.50 5.50
CA PHE A 16 -12.80 -6.69 4.78
C PHE A 16 -11.86 -7.63 5.55
N GLN A 17 -11.81 -7.51 6.90
CA GLN A 17 -11.00 -8.41 7.73
C GLN A 17 -11.46 -9.86 7.57
N ARG A 18 -12.77 -10.10 7.46
CA ARG A 18 -13.29 -11.46 7.27
C ARG A 18 -12.90 -12.06 5.92
N GLU A 19 -12.66 -11.22 4.93
CA GLU A 19 -12.27 -11.65 3.58
C GLU A 19 -10.77 -11.87 3.44
N MET A 20 -9.99 -11.56 4.48
CA MET A 20 -8.54 -11.58 4.43
C MET A 20 -7.94 -12.55 5.45
N VAL A 21 -6.89 -13.24 5.04
CA VAL A 21 -6.19 -14.21 5.91
C VAL A 21 -5.35 -13.48 6.98
N PHE A 22 -4.74 -12.34 6.60
CA PHE A 22 -3.84 -11.61 7.48
C PHE A 22 -4.57 -10.53 8.27
N PRO A 23 -4.06 -10.16 9.47
CA PRO A 23 -4.70 -9.08 10.24
C PRO A 23 -4.53 -7.74 9.53
N ILE A 24 -5.54 -6.89 9.62
CA ILE A 24 -5.46 -5.51 9.17
C ILE A 24 -4.42 -4.75 10.02
N GLY A 25 -4.44 -4.98 11.31
CA GLY A 25 -3.50 -4.35 12.24
C GLY A 25 -3.98 -2.98 12.71
N GLU A 26 -3.03 -2.19 13.19
CA GLU A 26 -3.28 -0.89 13.79
C GLU A 26 -3.16 0.24 12.77
N PRO A 27 -3.77 1.41 13.04
CA PRO A 27 -3.57 2.58 12.18
C PRO A 27 -2.09 2.84 11.94
N ASN A 28 -1.73 3.12 10.71
CA ASN A 28 -0.35 3.34 10.28
C ASN A 28 0.12 4.76 10.64
N THR A 29 0.16 5.06 11.93
CA THR A 29 0.41 6.40 12.44
C THR A 29 1.82 6.90 12.12
N ALA A 30 2.81 6.02 12.21
CA ALA A 30 4.21 6.40 12.01
C ALA A 30 4.48 6.94 10.60
N TYR A 31 3.75 6.47 9.61
CA TYR A 31 3.92 6.86 8.20
C TYR A 31 2.76 7.69 7.66
N ALA A 32 1.83 8.11 8.53
CA ALA A 32 0.60 8.80 8.10
C ALA A 32 0.88 10.04 7.25
N GLN A 33 1.97 10.76 7.52
CA GLN A 33 2.34 11.96 6.75
C GLN A 33 2.66 11.65 5.27
N TYR A 34 2.92 10.40 4.93
CA TYR A 34 3.26 9.98 3.57
C TYR A 34 2.10 9.33 2.83
N PHE A 35 0.90 9.40 3.40
CA PHE A 35 -0.31 8.80 2.83
C PHE A 35 -1.42 9.83 2.74
N ILE A 36 -2.24 9.70 1.71
CA ILE A 36 -3.55 10.36 1.64
C ILE A 36 -4.57 9.31 2.05
N GLY A 37 -5.43 9.65 3.03
CA GLY A 37 -6.41 8.70 3.56
C GLY A 37 -5.82 7.83 4.67
N GLN A 38 -6.63 6.87 5.13
CA GLN A 38 -6.26 6.02 6.26
C GLN A 38 -5.70 4.68 5.79
N SER A 39 -4.54 4.33 6.32
CA SER A 39 -3.95 3.01 6.13
C SER A 39 -3.68 2.34 7.47
N TYR A 40 -3.43 1.04 7.42
CA TYR A 40 -3.17 0.19 8.58
C TYR A 40 -1.94 -0.66 8.30
N LEU A 41 -1.24 -1.02 9.35
CA LEU A 41 0.00 -1.78 9.25
C LEU A 41 -0.01 -2.92 10.26
N ALA A 42 0.24 -4.13 9.79
CA ALA A 42 0.36 -5.31 10.63
C ALA A 42 1.67 -6.03 10.34
N PRO A 43 2.55 -6.19 11.35
CA PRO A 43 3.73 -7.04 11.16
C PRO A 43 3.28 -8.50 11.06
N ILE A 44 3.72 -9.19 10.01
CA ILE A 44 3.44 -10.59 9.77
C ILE A 44 4.65 -11.44 10.15
N SER A 45 5.84 -10.99 9.78
CA SER A 45 7.09 -11.60 10.17
C SER A 45 8.06 -10.50 10.58
N THR A 46 8.75 -10.70 11.72
CA THR A 46 9.72 -9.75 12.24
C THR A 46 11.13 -10.35 12.34
N GLU A 47 11.27 -11.61 11.98
CA GLU A 47 12.54 -12.32 11.98
C GLU A 47 13.07 -12.41 10.56
N GLN A 48 14.12 -13.09 10.29
CA GLN A 48 14.77 -13.29 9.00
C GLN A 48 14.42 -12.26 7.90
N ILE A 49 13.19 -12.34 7.34
CA ILE A 49 12.69 -11.38 6.36
C ILE A 49 11.47 -10.67 6.99
N PRO A 50 11.55 -9.35 7.22
CA PRO A 50 10.39 -8.62 7.71
C PRO A 50 9.30 -8.56 6.64
N ILE A 51 8.08 -8.92 7.03
CA ILE A 51 6.92 -8.89 6.16
C ILE A 51 5.83 -8.12 6.89
N HIS A 52 5.26 -7.13 6.21
CA HIS A 52 4.13 -6.37 6.74
C HIS A 52 2.92 -6.55 5.83
N ASN A 53 1.74 -6.57 6.42
CA ASN A 53 0.50 -6.42 5.67
C ASN A 53 0.08 -4.95 5.76
N VAL A 54 -0.02 -4.29 4.63
CA VAL A 54 -0.44 -2.89 4.55
C VAL A 54 -1.85 -2.87 3.98
N THR A 55 -2.78 -2.30 4.74
CA THR A 55 -4.20 -2.20 4.34
C THR A 55 -4.55 -0.74 4.12
N PHE A 56 -5.24 -0.48 3.02
CA PHE A 56 -5.64 0.86 2.59
C PHE A 56 -7.17 0.94 2.54
N GLU A 57 -7.74 1.94 3.18
CA GLU A 57 -9.16 2.25 2.99
C GLU A 57 -9.40 2.71 1.54
N PRO A 58 -10.64 2.62 1.04
CA PRO A 58 -10.94 3.11 -0.30
C PRO A 58 -10.43 4.53 -0.51
N GLY A 59 -9.74 4.77 -1.61
CA GLY A 59 -9.17 6.08 -1.92
C GLY A 59 -7.84 6.41 -1.28
N CYS A 60 -7.33 5.56 -0.40
CA CYS A 60 -6.04 5.78 0.25
C CYS A 60 -4.88 5.42 -0.67
N SER A 61 -3.92 6.30 -0.77
CA SER A 61 -2.68 6.05 -1.53
C SER A 61 -1.48 6.58 -0.77
N ASN A 62 -0.32 5.94 -0.95
CA ASN A 62 0.91 6.54 -0.45
C ASN A 62 1.48 7.54 -1.46
N ASN A 63 2.41 8.35 -0.99
CA ASN A 63 3.10 9.31 -1.85
C ASN A 63 4.03 8.58 -2.81
N TRP A 64 4.40 9.25 -3.89
CA TRP A 64 5.52 8.82 -4.70
C TRP A 64 6.74 8.63 -3.81
N HIS A 65 7.47 7.54 -4.02
CA HIS A 65 8.66 7.26 -3.22
C HIS A 65 9.63 6.36 -3.98
N ILE A 66 10.86 6.28 -3.45
CA ILE A 66 11.95 5.53 -4.05
C ILE A 66 12.62 4.70 -2.97
N HIS A 67 12.88 3.43 -3.27
CA HIS A 67 13.73 2.56 -2.45
C HIS A 67 15.12 2.58 -3.07
N HIS A 68 16.02 3.39 -2.51
CA HIS A 68 17.38 3.53 -3.03
C HIS A 68 18.26 2.35 -2.61
N ALA A 69 19.12 1.91 -3.51
CA ALA A 69 20.16 0.94 -3.20
C ALA A 69 21.27 1.05 -4.26
N THR A 70 22.49 0.74 -3.86
CA THR A 70 23.63 0.68 -4.82
C THR A 70 23.71 -0.68 -5.52
N THR A 71 23.30 -1.75 -4.81
CA THR A 71 23.16 -3.09 -5.36
C THR A 71 21.96 -3.76 -4.73
N GLY A 72 21.24 -4.60 -5.47
CA GLY A 72 20.03 -5.25 -4.98
C GLY A 72 18.97 -4.24 -4.58
N GLY A 73 18.23 -4.52 -3.51
CA GLY A 73 17.22 -3.61 -3.00
C GLY A 73 15.92 -3.66 -3.78
N GLY A 74 15.03 -2.71 -3.43
CA GLY A 74 13.68 -2.69 -3.96
C GLY A 74 12.69 -3.30 -2.97
N GLN A 75 11.50 -3.62 -3.45
CA GLN A 75 10.43 -4.13 -2.62
C GLN A 75 9.59 -5.13 -3.41
N LEU A 76 9.10 -6.15 -2.72
CA LEU A 76 8.15 -7.10 -3.29
C LEU A 76 6.78 -6.84 -2.67
N LEU A 77 5.76 -6.70 -3.50
CA LEU A 77 4.37 -6.60 -3.05
C LEU A 77 3.58 -7.81 -3.53
N ILE A 78 2.70 -8.32 -2.66
CA ILE A 78 1.74 -9.37 -3.03
C ILE A 78 0.36 -8.89 -2.62
N CYS A 79 -0.53 -8.65 -3.58
CA CYS A 79 -1.90 -8.29 -3.27
C CYS A 79 -2.62 -9.49 -2.65
N VAL A 80 -3.23 -9.30 -1.49
CA VAL A 80 -3.91 -10.38 -0.75
C VAL A 80 -5.41 -10.16 -0.61
N ALA A 81 -5.90 -8.93 -0.83
CA ALA A 81 -7.34 -8.64 -0.75
C ALA A 81 -7.67 -7.33 -1.43
N GLY A 82 -8.90 -7.22 -1.90
CA GLY A 82 -9.43 -6.00 -2.49
C GLY A 82 -8.85 -5.68 -3.86
N ARG A 83 -8.84 -4.39 -4.19
CA ARG A 83 -8.37 -3.91 -5.49
C ARG A 83 -7.60 -2.60 -5.31
N GLY A 84 -6.44 -2.54 -5.94
CA GLY A 84 -5.59 -1.35 -5.84
C GLY A 84 -4.80 -1.09 -7.11
N TRP A 85 -3.85 -0.17 -6.99
CA TRP A 85 -3.04 0.31 -8.09
C TRP A 85 -1.57 0.34 -7.71
N TYR A 86 -0.72 0.13 -8.72
CA TYR A 86 0.71 0.36 -8.67
C TYR A 86 1.11 1.14 -9.92
N GLN A 87 1.94 2.18 -9.75
CA GLN A 87 2.41 2.96 -10.88
C GLN A 87 3.86 3.36 -10.70
N GLU A 88 4.66 3.14 -11.73
CA GLU A 88 6.00 3.70 -11.86
C GLU A 88 5.94 5.03 -12.58
N TRP A 89 6.80 5.96 -12.18
CA TRP A 89 6.86 7.27 -12.79
C TRP A 89 7.06 7.17 -14.31
N GLY A 90 6.23 7.86 -15.05
CA GLY A 90 6.29 7.87 -16.52
C GLY A 90 5.64 6.68 -17.20
N LYS A 91 4.98 5.79 -16.43
CA LYS A 91 4.30 4.62 -16.98
C LYS A 91 2.82 4.63 -16.61
N LEU A 92 2.04 3.79 -17.28
CA LEU A 92 0.63 3.59 -16.94
C LEU A 92 0.50 2.86 -15.60
N ALA A 93 -0.53 3.21 -14.83
CA ALA A 93 -0.85 2.49 -13.61
C ALA A 93 -1.32 1.08 -13.92
N ARG A 94 -0.90 0.13 -13.08
CA ARG A 94 -1.29 -1.28 -13.17
C ARG A 94 -2.29 -1.59 -12.06
N GLN A 95 -3.41 -2.18 -12.42
CA GLN A 95 -4.38 -2.67 -11.44
C GLN A 95 -3.83 -3.90 -10.72
N LEU A 96 -4.08 -3.96 -9.41
CA LEU A 96 -3.67 -5.09 -8.57
C LEU A 96 -4.91 -5.78 -8.01
N LEU A 97 -4.97 -7.09 -8.21
CA LEU A 97 -6.01 -7.97 -7.68
C LEU A 97 -5.35 -9.05 -6.83
N PRO A 98 -6.11 -9.73 -5.94
CA PRO A 98 -5.54 -10.77 -5.08
C PRO A 98 -4.75 -11.81 -5.89
N GLY A 99 -3.53 -12.08 -5.45
CA GLY A 99 -2.60 -12.98 -6.13
C GLY A 99 -1.59 -12.28 -7.03
N ASP A 100 -1.81 -11.00 -7.35
CA ASP A 100 -0.84 -10.25 -8.16
C ASP A 100 0.41 -9.95 -7.36
N VAL A 101 1.55 -10.12 -8.00
CA VAL A 101 2.88 -9.88 -7.43
C VAL A 101 3.55 -8.76 -8.20
N VAL A 102 4.10 -7.80 -7.46
CA VAL A 102 4.86 -6.69 -8.05
C VAL A 102 6.29 -6.74 -7.52
N ASN A 103 7.23 -6.87 -8.43
CA ASN A 103 8.64 -6.75 -8.11
C ASN A 103 9.06 -5.32 -8.40
N ILE A 104 9.19 -4.50 -7.36
CA ILE A 104 9.56 -3.10 -7.49
C ILE A 104 11.07 -3.00 -7.45
N PRO A 105 11.71 -2.62 -8.57
CA PRO A 105 13.17 -2.47 -8.58
C PRO A 105 13.64 -1.34 -7.66
N ALA A 106 14.86 -1.44 -7.16
CA ALA A 106 15.49 -0.33 -6.47
C ALA A 106 15.59 0.88 -7.40
N ASN A 107 15.58 2.07 -6.81
CA ASN A 107 15.81 3.35 -7.49
C ASN A 107 14.70 3.77 -8.46
N VAL A 108 13.53 3.12 -8.38
CA VAL A 108 12.38 3.46 -9.22
C VAL A 108 11.36 4.27 -8.41
N LYS A 109 11.00 5.43 -8.93
CA LYS A 109 9.96 6.28 -8.34
C LYS A 109 8.59 5.66 -8.64
N HIS A 110 7.82 5.38 -7.58
CA HIS A 110 6.55 4.67 -7.71
C HIS A 110 5.60 5.02 -6.56
N TRP A 111 4.36 4.61 -6.69
CA TRP A 111 3.37 4.64 -5.61
C TRP A 111 2.45 3.43 -5.73
N HIS A 112 1.74 3.12 -4.65
CA HIS A 112 0.67 2.14 -4.65
C HIS A 112 -0.42 2.58 -3.68
N GLY A 113 -1.62 2.03 -3.87
CA GLY A 113 -2.75 2.42 -3.05
C GLY A 113 -4.03 1.74 -3.48
N ALA A 114 -5.10 2.00 -2.72
CA ALA A 114 -6.40 1.42 -2.97
C ALA A 114 -7.06 2.05 -4.20
N ALA A 115 -7.95 1.30 -4.83
CA ALA A 115 -8.89 1.88 -5.76
C ALA A 115 -9.85 2.81 -4.98
N ARG A 116 -10.49 3.73 -5.68
CA ARG A 116 -11.35 4.71 -5.04
C ARG A 116 -12.54 4.06 -4.33
N ASP A 117 -13.02 2.94 -4.84
CA ASP A 117 -14.22 2.26 -4.38
C ASP A 117 -13.94 0.90 -3.74
N SER A 118 -12.71 0.61 -3.36
CA SER A 118 -12.35 -0.69 -2.78
C SER A 118 -11.29 -0.56 -1.70
N TRP A 119 -11.45 -1.31 -0.63
CA TRP A 119 -10.33 -1.61 0.27
C TRP A 119 -9.27 -2.37 -0.50
N PHE A 120 -8.04 -2.29 -0.04
CA PHE A 120 -6.90 -2.94 -0.69
C PHE A 120 -5.89 -3.33 0.37
N ALA A 121 -5.34 -4.54 0.27
CA ALA A 121 -4.27 -4.97 1.16
C ALA A 121 -3.21 -5.72 0.37
N HIS A 122 -1.95 -5.46 0.72
CA HIS A 122 -0.83 -6.18 0.15
C HIS A 122 0.21 -6.51 1.22
N LEU A 123 0.87 -7.63 1.05
CA LEU A 123 2.10 -7.90 1.78
C LEU A 123 3.21 -7.07 1.18
N ALA A 124 4.12 -6.60 2.02
CA ALA A 124 5.29 -5.83 1.60
C ALA A 124 6.54 -6.43 2.24
N MET A 125 7.55 -6.69 1.41
CA MET A 125 8.81 -7.27 1.82
C MET A 125 9.95 -6.47 1.22
N PRO A 126 10.96 -6.05 2.02
CA PRO A 126 12.14 -5.43 1.46
C PRO A 126 12.99 -6.49 0.76
N VAL A 127 13.59 -6.10 -0.35
CA VAL A 127 14.60 -6.93 -1.01
C VAL A 127 15.97 -6.53 -0.44
N PRO A 128 16.79 -7.49 0.02
CA PRO A 128 18.11 -7.17 0.55
C PRO A 128 18.98 -6.45 -0.48
N GLY A 129 19.75 -5.48 0.00
CA GLY A 129 20.63 -4.71 -0.87
C GLY A 129 21.67 -3.94 -0.06
N GLU A 130 22.52 -3.21 -0.77
CA GLU A 130 23.58 -2.39 -0.17
C GLU A 130 23.22 -0.92 -0.20
N ASN A 131 23.51 -0.20 0.88
CA ASN A 131 23.25 1.25 1.03
C ASN A 131 21.79 1.57 0.76
N VAL A 132 20.90 0.78 1.38
CA VAL A 132 19.44 0.95 1.20
C VAL A 132 18.95 2.14 2.01
N SER A 133 18.04 2.91 1.40
CA SER A 133 17.33 4.01 2.05
C SER A 133 16.03 4.28 1.33
N ASN A 134 15.09 4.90 2.03
CA ASN A 134 13.80 5.27 1.44
C ASN A 134 13.71 6.78 1.31
N GLU A 135 13.17 7.23 0.20
CA GLU A 135 12.92 8.65 -0.03
C GLU A 135 11.44 8.85 -0.33
N TRP A 136 10.77 9.67 0.49
CA TRP A 136 9.38 10.03 0.30
C TRP A 136 9.29 11.34 -0.47
N LEU A 137 8.41 11.37 -1.48
CA LEU A 137 8.26 12.49 -2.39
C LEU A 137 6.83 13.03 -2.33
N GLU A 138 6.36 13.62 -3.42
CA GLU A 138 5.07 14.28 -3.47
C GLU A 138 3.89 13.29 -3.44
N PRO A 139 2.71 13.73 -2.98
CA PRO A 139 1.49 12.93 -3.11
C PRO A 139 1.14 12.68 -4.57
N VAL A 140 0.37 11.63 -4.83
CA VAL A 140 -0.18 11.37 -6.15
C VAL A 140 -1.17 12.49 -6.49
N ASN A 141 -1.09 13.00 -7.71
CA ASN A 141 -1.96 14.06 -8.19
C ASN A 141 -3.41 13.56 -8.25
N ASP A 142 -4.35 14.35 -7.71
CA ASP A 142 -5.77 13.98 -7.67
C ASP A 142 -6.33 13.69 -9.07
N LYS A 143 -5.94 14.46 -10.05
CA LYS A 143 -6.41 14.29 -11.42
C LYS A 143 -5.93 12.96 -12.01
N GLU A 144 -4.68 12.60 -11.76
CA GLU A 144 -4.14 11.31 -12.20
C GLU A 144 -4.84 10.16 -11.49
N TYR A 145 -4.97 10.27 -10.17
CA TYR A 145 -5.63 9.23 -9.37
C TYR A 145 -7.10 9.06 -9.81
N ASP A 146 -7.83 10.15 -10.00
CA ASP A 146 -9.24 10.10 -10.39
C ASP A 146 -9.45 9.54 -11.80
N SER A 147 -8.43 9.55 -12.64
CA SER A 147 -8.51 8.96 -13.98
C SER A 147 -8.43 7.44 -13.98
N LEU A 148 -8.01 6.82 -12.87
CA LEU A 148 -7.87 5.37 -12.75
C LEU A 148 -9.23 4.71 -12.47
N LYS A 149 -9.55 3.65 -13.20
CA LYS A 149 -10.86 2.99 -13.10
C LYS A 149 -10.75 1.47 -13.07
#